data_218a1585b638e0be2118b442038c23ff
#
_entry.id   218a1585b638e0be2118b442038c23ff
#
_cell.length_a   1.000
_cell.length_b   1.000
_cell.length_c   1.000
_cell.angle_alpha   90.00
_cell.angle_beta   90.00
_cell.angle_gamma   90.00
#
_symmetry.space_group_name_H-M   'P 1'
#
loop_
_entity.id
_entity.type
_entity.pdbx_description
1 polymer ?
#
loop_
_entity_poly.entity_id
_entity_poly.type
_entity_poly.pdbx_seq_one_letter_code
_entity_poly.pdbx_strand_id
1 'polypeptide(L)'
;ESGGLGDVYKRQVKGGETVNTEAIAKAIAACNKAGGGRVVVPEGEWLTGPVHFKSNVNLHLEENAILRFTDNPSDYLPAVMTSWEGMECYNYSPLLYAMDCENIAITGKGTLAPIMDTWKIWFKRPKPHMDALKELYTMASTDVPVEQRQMAKGENHLRPHLIHFNRCKNVLLDEFKIRQSPFWTIHLYMCDGGIVRNLDVKAHGHNNDGIDLEMSRNFLIENCVFDQGDDAVVIKAGRNQDAWRLNTPCENIVIRHCDILKGHTLLGIGSEMSGGVRNVYMHNCTAPDSVFRLFFAKTNHRRGGFIENIWMKNVK
;
A
#
# COMPACT_ATOMS: atom_id res chain seq x y z
N GLU A 1 -29.27 13.33 1.15
CA GLU A 1 -29.50 13.78 -0.25
C GLU A 1 -28.16 14.01 -0.93
N SER A 2 -27.90 13.25 -2.01
CA SER A 2 -26.71 13.36 -2.84
C SER A 2 -26.82 14.57 -3.79
N GLY A 3 -26.80 15.76 -3.24
CA GLY A 3 -26.77 16.96 -4.06
C GLY A 3 -25.46 17.11 -4.82
N GLY A 4 -25.47 17.08 -6.14
CA GLY A 4 -24.39 17.59 -6.99
C GLY A 4 -23.38 16.58 -7.55
N LEU A 5 -23.38 15.31 -7.15
CA LEU A 5 -22.45 14.29 -7.70
C LEU A 5 -22.85 13.78 -9.09
N GLY A 6 -24.08 13.95 -9.52
CA GLY A 6 -24.57 13.48 -10.81
C GLY A 6 -23.84 14.02 -12.05
N ASP A 7 -23.26 15.22 -11.98
CA ASP A 7 -22.54 15.81 -13.11
C ASP A 7 -21.08 15.34 -13.25
N VAL A 8 -20.48 14.85 -12.17
CA VAL A 8 -19.12 14.31 -12.20
C VAL A 8 -19.10 12.95 -12.89
N TYR A 9 -20.15 12.14 -12.70
CA TYR A 9 -20.31 10.84 -13.39
C TYR A 9 -20.38 10.96 -14.91
N LYS A 10 -20.97 12.03 -15.43
CA LYS A 10 -21.13 12.23 -16.87
C LYS A 10 -19.83 12.50 -17.63
N ARG A 11 -18.72 12.74 -16.91
CA ARG A 11 -17.41 13.02 -17.51
C ARG A 11 -16.45 11.82 -17.48
N GLN A 12 -16.85 10.74 -16.85
CA GLN A 12 -16.06 9.49 -16.86
C GLN A 12 -16.39 8.70 -18.13
N VAL A 13 -15.38 8.18 -18.77
CA VAL A 13 -15.54 7.41 -20.00
C VAL A 13 -15.31 5.93 -19.68
N LYS A 14 -16.37 5.14 -19.79
CA LYS A 14 -16.36 3.69 -19.67
C LYS A 14 -15.63 3.07 -20.87
N GLY A 15 -14.91 1.97 -20.66
CA GLY A 15 -14.31 1.18 -21.75
C GLY A 15 -12.82 0.97 -21.65
N GLY A 16 -12.15 1.52 -20.63
CA GLY A 16 -10.71 1.27 -20.37
C GLY A 16 -9.73 1.88 -21.36
N GLU A 17 -10.20 2.65 -22.33
CA GLU A 17 -9.35 3.32 -23.36
C GLU A 17 -9.02 4.77 -22.98
N THR A 18 -9.93 5.46 -22.34
CA THR A 18 -9.75 6.86 -21.95
C THR A 18 -9.31 6.99 -20.50
N VAL A 19 -8.25 7.76 -20.29
CA VAL A 19 -7.69 7.98 -18.94
C VAL A 19 -8.56 8.97 -18.15
N ASN A 20 -9.04 8.56 -16.99
CA ASN A 20 -9.98 9.29 -16.15
C ASN A 20 -9.31 10.00 -14.94
N THR A 21 -8.00 10.16 -14.93
CA THR A 21 -7.23 10.70 -13.79
C THR A 21 -7.77 12.05 -13.32
N GLU A 22 -7.97 12.99 -14.24
CA GLU A 22 -8.52 14.32 -13.90
C GLU A 22 -9.98 14.27 -13.41
N ALA A 23 -10.80 13.40 -14.01
CA ALA A 23 -12.19 13.28 -13.63
C ALA A 23 -12.32 12.75 -12.19
N ILE A 24 -11.53 11.73 -11.84
CA ILE A 24 -11.47 11.18 -10.48
C ILE A 24 -10.93 12.22 -9.50
N ALA A 25 -9.86 12.94 -9.86
CA ALA A 25 -9.28 13.98 -9.02
C ALA A 25 -10.28 15.12 -8.74
N LYS A 26 -11.04 15.55 -9.75
CA LYS A 26 -12.12 16.57 -9.60
C LYS A 26 -13.23 16.06 -8.70
N ALA A 27 -13.62 14.79 -8.84
CA ALA A 27 -14.65 14.18 -7.98
C ALA A 27 -14.19 14.15 -6.50
N ILE A 28 -12.97 13.73 -6.25
CA ILE A 28 -12.38 13.69 -4.90
C ILE A 28 -12.31 15.11 -4.32
N ALA A 29 -11.86 16.10 -5.11
CA ALA A 29 -11.78 17.49 -4.66
C ALA A 29 -13.16 18.08 -4.33
N ALA A 30 -14.16 17.81 -5.16
CA ALA A 30 -15.54 18.26 -4.94
C ALA A 30 -16.15 17.60 -3.69
N CYS A 31 -15.96 16.30 -3.52
CA CYS A 31 -16.40 15.55 -2.37
C CYS A 31 -15.78 16.10 -1.07
N ASN A 32 -14.46 16.29 -1.05
CA ASN A 32 -13.76 16.87 0.10
C ASN A 32 -14.26 18.29 0.42
N LYS A 33 -14.43 19.14 -0.60
CA LYS A 33 -14.95 20.51 -0.42
C LYS A 33 -16.36 20.54 0.15
N ALA A 34 -17.18 19.54 -0.16
CA ALA A 34 -18.54 19.39 0.37
C ALA A 34 -18.56 18.84 1.83
N GLY A 35 -17.41 18.66 2.46
CA GLY A 35 -17.30 18.12 3.81
C GLY A 35 -17.05 16.61 3.87
N GLY A 36 -16.95 15.95 2.74
CA GLY A 36 -16.71 14.52 2.61
C GLY A 36 -17.86 13.74 2.00
N GLY A 37 -17.67 12.45 1.85
CA GLY A 37 -18.66 11.54 1.28
C GLY A 37 -18.04 10.46 0.40
N ARG A 38 -18.80 10.02 -0.59
CA ARG A 38 -18.46 8.90 -1.44
C ARG A 38 -18.22 9.33 -2.89
N VAL A 39 -17.06 8.97 -3.43
CA VAL A 39 -16.78 9.02 -4.87
C VAL A 39 -16.97 7.61 -5.41
N VAL A 40 -17.92 7.41 -6.29
CA VAL A 40 -18.29 6.08 -6.77
C VAL A 40 -17.64 5.81 -8.12
N VAL A 41 -17.02 4.64 -8.26
CA VAL A 41 -16.61 4.06 -9.53
C VAL A 41 -17.70 3.06 -9.92
N PRO A 42 -18.54 3.36 -10.94
CA PRO A 42 -19.65 2.51 -11.30
C PRO A 42 -19.18 1.24 -12.02
N GLU A 43 -20.12 0.30 -12.20
CA GLU A 43 -19.89 -0.91 -12.97
C GLU A 43 -19.23 -0.63 -14.33
N GLY A 44 -18.25 -1.43 -14.70
CA GLY A 44 -17.51 -1.36 -15.95
C GLY A 44 -16.02 -1.21 -15.74
N GLU A 45 -15.28 -1.09 -16.82
CA GLU A 45 -13.83 -0.93 -16.81
C GLU A 45 -13.46 0.54 -16.98
N TRP A 46 -12.60 1.05 -16.09
CA TRP A 46 -12.20 2.46 -16.01
C TRP A 46 -10.69 2.55 -15.91
N LEU A 47 -10.06 3.25 -16.84
CA LEU A 47 -8.62 3.48 -16.86
C LEU A 47 -8.30 4.81 -16.16
N THR A 48 -7.28 4.80 -15.30
CA THR A 48 -6.77 5.99 -14.62
C THR A 48 -5.26 5.96 -14.47
N GLY A 49 -4.63 7.11 -14.27
CA GLY A 49 -3.32 7.24 -13.64
C GLY A 49 -3.44 7.24 -12.12
N PRO A 50 -2.53 7.93 -11.40
CA PRO A 50 -2.55 7.94 -9.93
C PRO A 50 -3.82 8.61 -9.38
N VAL A 51 -4.34 8.05 -8.30
CA VAL A 51 -5.48 8.59 -7.55
C VAL A 51 -4.98 9.13 -6.22
N HIS A 52 -5.08 10.44 -6.01
CA HIS A 52 -4.71 11.11 -4.78
C HIS A 52 -5.92 11.42 -3.93
N PHE A 53 -5.93 10.88 -2.72
CA PHE A 53 -7.01 11.08 -1.75
C PHE A 53 -6.95 12.46 -1.10
N LYS A 54 -8.11 12.89 -0.61
CA LYS A 54 -8.28 13.99 0.34
C LYS A 54 -9.07 13.50 1.54
N SER A 55 -8.94 14.18 2.68
CA SER A 55 -9.66 13.82 3.90
C SER A 55 -11.17 13.73 3.69
N ASN A 56 -11.80 12.82 4.44
CA ASN A 56 -13.24 12.57 4.45
C ASN A 56 -13.79 12.01 3.13
N VAL A 57 -12.97 11.38 2.30
CA VAL A 57 -13.39 10.80 1.02
C VAL A 57 -13.32 9.28 1.06
N ASN A 58 -14.41 8.64 0.67
CA ASN A 58 -14.50 7.21 0.39
C ASN A 58 -14.55 6.97 -1.11
N LEU A 59 -13.53 6.31 -1.67
CA LEU A 59 -13.57 5.79 -3.03
C LEU A 59 -14.33 4.46 -3.01
N HIS A 60 -15.53 4.43 -3.57
CA HIS A 60 -16.40 3.26 -3.57
C HIS A 60 -16.44 2.60 -4.95
N LEU A 61 -16.04 1.35 -4.99
CA LEU A 61 -16.05 0.53 -6.21
C LEU A 61 -17.33 -0.31 -6.24
N GLU A 62 -18.25 -0.01 -7.15
CA GLU A 62 -19.46 -0.83 -7.32
C GLU A 62 -19.10 -2.27 -7.69
N GLU A 63 -20.03 -3.18 -7.47
CA GLU A 63 -19.88 -4.57 -7.93
C GLU A 63 -19.68 -4.57 -9.45
N ASN A 64 -18.72 -5.36 -9.93
CA ASN A 64 -18.27 -5.39 -11.33
C ASN A 64 -17.57 -4.10 -11.85
N ALA A 65 -17.29 -3.12 -11.00
CA ALA A 65 -16.38 -2.06 -11.35
C ALA A 65 -14.93 -2.60 -11.39
N ILE A 66 -14.17 -2.26 -12.42
CA ILE A 66 -12.74 -2.57 -12.54
C ILE A 66 -12.00 -1.26 -12.76
N LEU A 67 -11.24 -0.83 -11.76
CA LEU A 67 -10.36 0.32 -11.88
C LEU A 67 -8.98 -0.14 -12.32
N ARG A 68 -8.63 0.20 -13.57
CA ARG A 68 -7.33 -0.08 -14.18
C ARG A 68 -6.41 1.11 -14.00
N PHE A 69 -5.14 0.84 -13.80
CA PHE A 69 -4.11 1.88 -13.72
C PHE A 69 -3.15 1.74 -14.88
N THR A 70 -2.79 2.87 -15.51
CA THR A 70 -1.75 2.91 -16.53
C THR A 70 -0.42 2.41 -15.97
N ASP A 71 0.46 1.94 -16.83
CA ASP A 71 1.80 1.50 -16.44
C ASP A 71 2.92 2.33 -17.11
N ASN A 72 2.57 3.51 -17.60
CA ASN A 72 3.56 4.49 -18.04
C ASN A 72 4.09 5.26 -16.82
N PRO A 73 5.38 5.13 -16.46
CA PRO A 73 5.94 5.79 -15.28
C PRO A 73 5.79 7.32 -15.30
N SER A 74 5.75 7.96 -16.48
CA SER A 74 5.56 9.40 -16.58
C SER A 74 4.19 9.89 -16.09
N ASP A 75 3.17 9.03 -16.09
CA ASP A 75 1.84 9.35 -15.55
C ASP A 75 1.87 9.52 -14.02
N TYR A 76 2.90 8.99 -13.37
CA TYR A 76 3.11 9.00 -11.92
C TYR A 76 4.07 10.08 -11.45
N LEU A 77 4.27 11.09 -12.28
CA LEU A 77 5.00 12.31 -11.96
C LEU A 77 4.03 13.50 -11.78
N PRO A 78 4.38 14.54 -11.02
CA PRO A 78 5.66 14.73 -10.31
C PRO A 78 5.86 13.74 -9.18
N ALA A 79 7.12 13.51 -8.79
CA ALA A 79 7.47 12.67 -7.66
C ALA A 79 6.78 13.14 -6.38
N VAL A 80 6.34 12.19 -5.56
CA VAL A 80 5.70 12.46 -4.28
C VAL A 80 6.54 11.91 -3.13
N MET A 81 6.34 12.47 -1.94
CA MET A 81 6.94 11.97 -0.71
C MET A 81 6.36 10.60 -0.38
N THR A 82 7.20 9.60 -0.26
CA THR A 82 6.86 8.20 0.01
C THR A 82 7.95 7.53 0.84
N SER A 83 7.86 6.24 1.00
CA SER A 83 8.90 5.40 1.58
C SER A 83 9.17 4.20 0.67
N TRP A 84 10.42 3.85 0.49
CA TRP A 84 10.82 2.68 -0.29
C TRP A 84 11.76 1.79 0.53
N GLU A 85 11.36 0.55 0.79
CA GLU A 85 12.07 -0.40 1.67
C GLU A 85 12.55 0.23 3.01
N GLY A 86 11.66 0.98 3.67
CA GLY A 86 11.92 1.55 4.99
C GLY A 86 12.71 2.86 5.01
N MET A 87 12.87 3.53 3.87
CA MET A 87 13.57 4.80 3.73
C MET A 87 12.68 5.83 3.04
N GLU A 88 12.53 7.00 3.64
CA GLU A 88 11.77 8.09 3.04
C GLU A 88 12.49 8.68 1.82
N CYS A 89 11.75 8.93 0.77
CA CYS A 89 12.24 9.53 -0.47
C CYS A 89 11.11 10.13 -1.29
N TYR A 90 11.46 10.87 -2.34
CA TYR A 90 10.53 11.26 -3.40
C TYR A 90 10.67 10.28 -4.56
N ASN A 91 9.57 9.63 -4.91
CA ASN A 91 9.53 8.64 -5.97
C ASN A 91 8.27 8.79 -6.82
N TYR A 92 8.13 7.99 -7.86
CA TYR A 92 6.87 7.87 -8.61
C TYR A 92 5.70 7.72 -7.65
N SER A 93 4.60 8.43 -7.93
CA SER A 93 3.38 8.31 -7.10
C SER A 93 2.95 6.85 -7.00
N PRO A 94 2.61 6.37 -5.80
CA PRO A 94 1.77 5.18 -5.66
C PRO A 94 0.49 5.31 -6.50
N LEU A 95 -0.09 4.18 -6.89
CA LEU A 95 -1.27 4.20 -7.74
C LEU A 95 -2.48 4.79 -7.03
N LEU A 96 -2.64 4.45 -5.75
CA LEU A 96 -3.58 5.10 -4.82
C LEU A 96 -2.77 5.68 -3.67
N TYR A 97 -2.81 6.99 -3.52
CA TYR A 97 -1.95 7.74 -2.62
C TYR A 97 -2.73 8.69 -1.71
N ALA A 98 -2.36 8.71 -0.44
CA ALA A 98 -2.83 9.71 0.51
C ALA A 98 -1.67 10.19 1.39
N MET A 99 -1.63 11.48 1.67
CA MET A 99 -0.66 12.11 2.57
C MET A 99 -1.39 13.02 3.54
N ASP A 100 -1.16 12.81 4.85
CA ASP A 100 -1.76 13.61 5.93
C ASP A 100 -3.28 13.70 5.87
N CYS A 101 -3.97 12.64 5.41
CA CYS A 101 -5.42 12.59 5.32
C CYS A 101 -6.05 11.95 6.56
N GLU A 102 -7.30 12.33 6.83
CA GLU A 102 -8.13 11.74 7.88
C GLU A 102 -9.43 11.20 7.28
N ASN A 103 -9.98 10.13 7.88
CA ASN A 103 -11.26 9.55 7.49
C ASN A 103 -11.31 9.22 5.99
N ILE A 104 -10.40 8.40 5.53
CA ILE A 104 -10.35 7.97 4.14
C ILE A 104 -10.68 6.49 4.02
N ALA A 105 -11.30 6.12 2.92
CA ALA A 105 -11.71 4.75 2.68
C ALA A 105 -11.62 4.35 1.21
N ILE A 106 -11.42 3.05 1.00
CA ILE A 106 -11.72 2.35 -0.25
C ILE A 106 -12.70 1.25 0.11
N THR A 107 -13.87 1.22 -0.50
CA THR A 107 -14.93 0.26 -0.18
C THR A 107 -15.59 -0.31 -1.44
N GLY A 108 -16.44 -1.31 -1.24
CA GLY A 108 -17.26 -1.90 -2.30
C GLY A 108 -16.62 -3.14 -2.93
N LYS A 109 -17.37 -3.84 -3.76
CA LYS A 109 -17.04 -5.17 -4.27
C LYS A 109 -16.28 -5.19 -5.60
N GLY A 110 -15.90 -4.03 -6.10
CA GLY A 110 -15.15 -3.90 -7.33
C GLY A 110 -13.69 -4.36 -7.23
N THR A 111 -12.93 -4.13 -8.27
CA THR A 111 -11.56 -4.63 -8.42
C THR A 111 -10.59 -3.52 -8.77
N LEU A 112 -9.45 -3.51 -8.10
CA LEU A 112 -8.27 -2.75 -8.48
C LEU A 112 -7.35 -3.66 -9.31
N ALA A 113 -7.06 -3.28 -10.56
CA ALA A 113 -6.30 -4.13 -11.49
C ALA A 113 -5.35 -3.29 -12.35
N PRO A 114 -4.12 -3.02 -11.89
CA PRO A 114 -3.15 -2.26 -12.67
C PRO A 114 -2.75 -2.99 -13.95
N ILE A 115 -2.45 -2.25 -15.00
CA ILE A 115 -1.70 -2.76 -16.17
C ILE A 115 -0.27 -3.00 -15.70
N MET A 116 0.34 -4.10 -16.13
CA MET A 116 1.57 -4.58 -15.51
C MET A 116 2.76 -4.70 -16.49
N ASP A 117 2.61 -4.35 -17.74
CA ASP A 117 3.62 -4.67 -18.75
C ASP A 117 4.97 -4.00 -18.44
N THR A 118 4.96 -2.72 -18.10
CA THR A 118 6.16 -1.99 -17.66
C THR A 118 6.67 -2.48 -16.31
N TRP A 119 5.79 -2.60 -15.33
CA TRP A 119 6.18 -2.98 -13.97
C TRP A 119 6.79 -4.39 -13.91
N LYS A 120 6.32 -5.33 -14.72
CA LYS A 120 6.92 -6.67 -14.82
C LYS A 120 8.37 -6.64 -15.29
N ILE A 121 8.73 -5.71 -16.16
CA ILE A 121 10.12 -5.52 -16.59
C ILE A 121 10.97 -5.08 -15.40
N TRP A 122 10.45 -4.18 -14.56
CA TRP A 122 11.13 -3.69 -13.38
C TRP A 122 11.30 -4.74 -12.28
N PHE A 123 10.51 -5.82 -12.28
CA PHE A 123 10.70 -6.96 -11.37
C PHE A 123 12.08 -7.62 -11.51
N LYS A 124 12.69 -7.55 -12.67
CA LYS A 124 14.01 -8.14 -12.95
C LYS A 124 15.15 -7.43 -12.22
N ARG A 125 14.89 -6.28 -11.62
CA ARG A 125 15.86 -5.48 -10.87
C ARG A 125 17.17 -5.29 -11.64
N PRO A 126 17.13 -4.62 -12.80
CA PRO A 126 18.33 -4.40 -13.62
C PRO A 126 19.38 -3.59 -12.85
N LYS A 127 20.62 -3.56 -13.35
CA LYS A 127 21.72 -2.87 -12.67
C LYS A 127 21.38 -1.40 -12.29
N PRO A 128 20.75 -0.57 -13.14
CA PRO A 128 20.37 0.78 -12.75
C PRO A 128 19.43 0.84 -11.55
N HIS A 129 18.48 -0.10 -11.42
CA HIS A 129 17.65 -0.22 -10.23
C HIS A 129 18.49 -0.53 -8.97
N MET A 130 19.45 -1.45 -9.08
CA MET A 130 20.31 -1.79 -7.94
C MET A 130 21.23 -0.65 -7.54
N ASP A 131 21.72 0.12 -8.50
CA ASP A 131 22.51 1.32 -8.26
C ASP A 131 21.66 2.41 -7.57
N ALA A 132 20.42 2.61 -8.01
CA ALA A 132 19.49 3.54 -7.39
C ALA A 132 19.15 3.15 -5.94
N LEU A 133 18.93 1.88 -5.69
CA LEU A 133 18.68 1.37 -4.34
C LEU A 133 19.89 1.62 -3.43
N LYS A 134 21.11 1.37 -3.93
CA LYS A 134 22.34 1.68 -3.20
C LYS A 134 22.49 3.18 -2.94
N GLU A 135 22.15 4.03 -3.92
CA GLU A 135 22.12 5.48 -3.76
C GLU A 135 21.18 5.88 -2.62
N LEU A 136 19.94 5.36 -2.62
CA LEU A 136 18.98 5.63 -1.57
C LEU A 136 19.47 5.18 -0.18
N TYR A 137 20.07 3.99 -0.07
CA TYR A 137 20.69 3.52 1.16
C TYR A 137 21.78 4.46 1.66
N THR A 138 22.62 4.94 0.76
CA THR A 138 23.68 5.89 1.11
C THR A 138 23.11 7.20 1.61
N MET A 139 22.16 7.78 0.88
CA MET A 139 21.53 9.05 1.28
C MET A 139 20.82 8.93 2.64
N ALA A 140 20.07 7.85 2.87
CA ALA A 140 19.38 7.63 4.13
C ALA A 140 20.34 7.39 5.32
N SER A 141 21.49 6.76 5.06
CA SER A 141 22.51 6.49 6.10
C SER A 141 23.47 7.65 6.38
N THR A 142 23.46 8.68 5.57
CA THR A 142 24.31 9.87 5.70
C THR A 142 23.49 11.15 5.93
N ASP A 143 22.26 11.00 6.41
CA ASP A 143 21.35 12.09 6.79
C ASP A 143 21.08 13.12 5.68
N VAL A 144 21.13 12.70 4.41
CA VAL A 144 20.68 13.55 3.31
C VAL A 144 19.20 13.89 3.53
N PRO A 145 18.78 15.17 3.48
CA PRO A 145 17.39 15.55 3.64
C PRO A 145 16.45 14.80 2.68
N VAL A 146 15.27 14.41 3.15
CA VAL A 146 14.32 13.58 2.37
C VAL A 146 13.97 14.25 1.04
N GLU A 147 13.80 15.57 1.03
CA GLU A 147 13.47 16.37 -0.15
C GLU A 147 14.56 16.30 -1.25
N GLN A 148 15.77 15.96 -0.88
CA GLN A 148 16.89 15.77 -1.82
C GLN A 148 17.00 14.34 -2.33
N ARG A 149 16.27 13.39 -1.74
CA ARG A 149 16.27 11.98 -2.15
C ARG A 149 15.30 11.77 -3.31
N GLN A 150 15.63 12.32 -4.47
CA GLN A 150 14.81 12.29 -5.68
C GLN A 150 15.09 11.02 -6.49
N MET A 151 14.17 10.04 -6.41
CA MET A 151 14.37 8.70 -6.96
C MET A 151 13.62 8.46 -8.28
N ALA A 152 12.60 9.26 -8.61
CA ALA A 152 11.84 9.15 -9.86
C ALA A 152 12.61 9.79 -11.02
N LYS A 153 13.76 9.23 -11.38
CA LYS A 153 14.66 9.75 -12.42
C LYS A 153 15.33 8.62 -13.21
N GLY A 154 15.53 8.84 -14.50
CA GLY A 154 16.26 7.92 -15.36
C GLY A 154 15.70 6.49 -15.32
N GLU A 155 16.58 5.52 -15.22
CA GLU A 155 16.25 4.09 -15.17
C GLU A 155 16.22 3.55 -13.72
N ASN A 156 15.96 4.39 -12.74
CA ASN A 156 15.97 3.97 -11.34
C ASN A 156 15.01 2.81 -11.07
N HIS A 157 13.89 2.75 -11.75
CA HIS A 157 12.93 1.64 -11.73
C HIS A 157 12.53 1.20 -10.31
N LEU A 158 12.47 2.14 -9.37
CA LEU A 158 11.92 1.90 -8.04
C LEU A 158 10.40 1.92 -8.15
N ARG A 159 9.84 0.72 -8.21
CA ARG A 159 8.40 0.51 -8.45
C ARG A 159 7.54 1.18 -7.39
N PRO A 160 6.44 1.87 -7.77
CA PRO A 160 5.49 2.41 -6.81
C PRO A 160 4.67 1.30 -6.15
N HIS A 161 4.17 1.57 -4.94
CA HIS A 161 3.17 0.74 -4.28
C HIS A 161 1.82 0.85 -5.01
N LEU A 162 0.95 -0.16 -4.87
CA LEU A 162 -0.43 -0.03 -5.35
C LEU A 162 -1.21 0.95 -4.47
N ILE A 163 -1.29 0.68 -3.17
CA ILE A 163 -1.90 1.57 -2.17
C ILE A 163 -0.81 2.02 -1.21
N HIS A 164 -0.60 3.32 -1.08
CA HIS A 164 0.30 3.88 -0.08
C HIS A 164 -0.38 5.06 0.61
N PHE A 165 -0.79 4.83 1.85
CA PHE A 165 -1.33 5.87 2.72
C PHE A 165 -0.28 6.24 3.75
N ASN A 166 0.08 7.51 3.78
CA ASN A 166 1.20 8.04 4.54
C ASN A 166 0.69 9.07 5.56
N ARG A 167 0.98 8.84 6.83
CA ARG A 167 0.56 9.73 7.93
C ARG A 167 -0.94 10.01 7.96
N CYS A 168 -1.73 8.99 7.66
CA CYS A 168 -3.18 9.09 7.64
C CYS A 168 -3.80 8.58 8.95
N LYS A 169 -4.99 9.09 9.27
CA LYS A 169 -5.76 8.66 10.45
C LYS A 169 -7.13 8.14 10.04
N ASN A 170 -7.57 7.12 10.76
CA ASN A 170 -8.88 6.52 10.55
C ASN A 170 -9.10 6.04 9.11
N VAL A 171 -8.42 4.95 8.75
CA VAL A 171 -8.41 4.35 7.42
C VAL A 171 -9.36 3.15 7.38
N LEU A 172 -10.18 3.04 6.35
CA LEU A 172 -11.01 1.86 6.09
C LEU A 172 -10.73 1.31 4.69
N LEU A 173 -10.34 0.03 4.62
CA LEU A 173 -10.24 -0.74 3.38
C LEU A 173 -11.17 -1.94 3.50
N ASP A 174 -12.25 -2.01 2.67
CA ASP A 174 -13.32 -2.99 2.88
C ASP A 174 -13.92 -3.52 1.56
N GLU A 175 -14.03 -4.85 1.48
CA GLU A 175 -14.74 -5.66 0.47
C GLU A 175 -14.10 -5.77 -0.92
N PHE A 176 -13.25 -4.89 -1.36
CA PHE A 176 -12.74 -4.90 -2.74
C PHE A 176 -11.70 -6.01 -3.01
N LYS A 177 -11.49 -6.24 -4.29
CA LYS A 177 -10.51 -7.19 -4.80
C LYS A 177 -9.30 -6.45 -5.36
N ILE A 178 -8.12 -7.04 -5.20
CA ILE A 178 -6.89 -6.59 -5.85
C ILE A 178 -6.39 -7.70 -6.78
N ARG A 179 -6.04 -7.32 -8.01
CA ARG A 179 -5.48 -8.22 -9.02
C ARG A 179 -4.21 -7.60 -9.58
N GLN A 180 -3.10 -7.96 -9.00
CA GLN A 180 -1.74 -7.49 -9.24
C GLN A 180 -1.36 -6.18 -8.54
N SER A 181 -0.06 -5.99 -8.41
CA SER A 181 0.58 -4.81 -7.83
C SER A 181 1.99 -4.64 -8.39
N PRO A 182 2.46 -3.40 -8.59
CA PRO A 182 3.84 -3.17 -9.01
C PRO A 182 4.89 -3.54 -7.95
N PHE A 183 4.56 -3.37 -6.68
CA PHE A 183 5.45 -3.56 -5.52
C PHE A 183 4.64 -4.03 -4.32
N TRP A 184 4.99 -3.69 -3.08
CA TRP A 184 4.15 -3.95 -1.92
C TRP A 184 2.72 -3.49 -2.18
N THR A 185 1.75 -4.37 -1.94
CA THR A 185 0.39 -4.14 -2.44
C THR A 185 -0.34 -3.07 -1.64
N ILE A 186 -0.43 -3.24 -0.33
CA ILE A 186 -1.05 -2.27 0.58
C ILE A 186 0.01 -1.83 1.59
N HIS A 187 0.47 -0.60 1.48
CA HIS A 187 1.46 -0.01 2.37
C HIS A 187 0.83 1.11 3.19
N LEU A 188 0.60 0.83 4.47
CA LEU A 188 0.09 1.79 5.43
C LEU A 188 1.25 2.28 6.28
N TYR A 189 1.70 3.50 6.01
CA TYR A 189 2.93 4.07 6.54
C TYR A 189 2.66 5.21 7.52
N MET A 190 3.11 5.07 8.76
CA MET A 190 2.90 6.05 9.84
C MET A 190 1.43 6.42 10.03
N CYS A 191 0.51 5.48 9.83
CA CYS A 191 -0.92 5.67 10.00
C CYS A 191 -1.37 5.35 11.42
N ASP A 192 -2.42 6.01 11.88
CA ASP A 192 -3.01 5.81 13.21
C ASP A 192 -4.50 5.50 13.12
N GLY A 193 -4.84 4.27 13.44
CA GLY A 193 -6.21 3.78 13.45
C GLY A 193 -6.73 3.37 12.08
N GLY A 194 -7.23 2.17 12.00
CA GLY A 194 -7.88 1.69 10.79
C GLY A 194 -8.32 0.24 10.83
N ILE A 195 -9.11 -0.10 9.83
CA ILE A 195 -9.63 -1.44 9.61
C ILE A 195 -9.37 -1.82 8.15
N VAL A 196 -8.80 -3.00 7.97
CA VAL A 196 -8.64 -3.65 6.66
C VAL A 196 -9.39 -4.97 6.74
N ARG A 197 -10.45 -5.13 5.96
CA ARG A 197 -11.29 -6.32 6.06
C ARG A 197 -11.93 -6.75 4.74
N ASN A 198 -12.28 -8.02 4.69
CA ASN A 198 -13.04 -8.63 3.59
C ASN A 198 -12.36 -8.46 2.22
N LEU A 199 -11.04 -8.35 2.17
CA LEU A 199 -10.29 -8.18 0.93
C LEU A 199 -9.92 -9.54 0.33
N ASP A 200 -9.93 -9.60 -0.99
CA ASP A 200 -9.37 -10.68 -1.79
C ASP A 200 -8.17 -10.14 -2.58
N VAL A 201 -6.96 -10.42 -2.09
CA VAL A 201 -5.71 -9.82 -2.58
C VAL A 201 -4.89 -10.87 -3.32
N LYS A 202 -4.69 -10.65 -4.62
CA LYS A 202 -3.85 -11.50 -5.45
C LYS A 202 -2.83 -10.66 -6.21
N ALA A 203 -1.54 -10.88 -5.91
CA ALA A 203 -0.45 -10.20 -6.58
C ALA A 203 0.81 -11.10 -6.59
N HIS A 204 1.29 -11.42 -7.78
CA HIS A 204 2.46 -12.27 -7.97
C HIS A 204 3.57 -11.53 -8.72
N GLY A 205 4.73 -11.47 -8.09
CA GLY A 205 5.92 -10.84 -8.60
C GLY A 205 6.93 -10.65 -7.48
N HIS A 206 8.03 -10.00 -7.78
CA HIS A 206 9.07 -9.72 -6.79
C HIS A 206 8.61 -8.64 -5.80
N ASN A 207 8.67 -8.93 -4.50
CA ASN A 207 8.18 -8.06 -3.41
C ASN A 207 6.67 -7.74 -3.50
N ASN A 208 5.86 -8.67 -3.94
CA ASN A 208 4.40 -8.52 -3.90
C ASN A 208 3.84 -9.03 -2.58
N ASP A 209 4.18 -8.34 -1.51
CA ASP A 209 3.60 -8.53 -0.19
C ASP A 209 2.13 -8.09 -0.22
N GLY A 210 1.28 -8.70 0.60
CA GLY A 210 -0.14 -8.36 0.67
C GLY A 210 -0.39 -7.04 1.40
N ILE A 211 -0.09 -7.00 2.69
CA ILE A 211 -0.20 -5.80 3.52
C ILE A 211 1.12 -5.57 4.26
N ASP A 212 1.67 -4.40 4.10
CA ASP A 212 2.80 -3.88 4.88
C ASP A 212 2.31 -2.75 5.79
N LEU A 213 2.20 -3.03 7.07
CA LEU A 213 2.04 -2.00 8.09
C LEU A 213 3.42 -1.55 8.55
N GLU A 214 3.75 -0.29 8.34
CA GLU A 214 5.05 0.25 8.68
C GLU A 214 4.91 1.50 9.57
N MET A 215 5.51 1.47 10.76
CA MET A 215 5.41 2.56 11.74
C MET A 215 3.96 3.00 12.00
N SER A 216 3.02 2.09 11.88
CA SER A 216 1.58 2.32 12.03
C SER A 216 1.07 1.71 13.32
N ARG A 217 -0.06 2.20 13.82
CA ARG A 217 -0.64 1.71 15.07
C ARG A 217 -2.16 1.64 15.04
N ASN A 218 -2.71 0.79 15.92
CA ASN A 218 -4.14 0.67 16.16
C ASN A 218 -4.91 0.18 14.91
N PHE A 219 -4.46 -0.93 14.33
CA PHE A 219 -5.10 -1.54 13.16
C PHE A 219 -5.72 -2.90 13.46
N LEU A 220 -6.85 -3.14 12.83
CA LEU A 220 -7.47 -4.46 12.70
C LEU A 220 -7.41 -4.92 11.25
N ILE A 221 -6.87 -6.12 11.02
CA ILE A 221 -6.91 -6.82 9.73
C ILE A 221 -7.73 -8.07 9.92
N GLU A 222 -8.85 -8.21 9.21
CA GLU A 222 -9.74 -9.37 9.38
C GLU A 222 -10.41 -9.82 8.09
N ASN A 223 -10.72 -11.11 8.03
CA ASN A 223 -11.46 -11.74 6.94
C ASN A 223 -10.86 -11.47 5.55
N CYS A 224 -9.54 -11.42 5.45
CA CYS A 224 -8.82 -11.20 4.18
C CYS A 224 -8.26 -12.51 3.66
N VAL A 225 -8.23 -12.64 2.34
CA VAL A 225 -7.62 -13.76 1.62
C VAL A 225 -6.43 -13.24 0.81
N PHE A 226 -5.28 -13.91 0.96
CA PHE A 226 -4.02 -13.53 0.32
C PHE A 226 -3.51 -14.62 -0.62
N ASP A 227 -3.24 -14.27 -1.87
CA ASP A 227 -2.55 -15.09 -2.88
C ASP A 227 -1.37 -14.28 -3.42
N GLN A 228 -0.20 -14.39 -2.76
CA GLN A 228 0.90 -13.44 -2.90
C GLN A 228 2.15 -14.07 -3.52
N GLY A 229 2.96 -13.22 -4.15
CA GLY A 229 4.30 -13.60 -4.62
C GLY A 229 5.38 -13.52 -3.54
N ASP A 230 5.08 -12.87 -2.42
CA ASP A 230 5.96 -12.74 -1.24
C ASP A 230 5.14 -12.99 0.05
N ASP A 231 5.33 -12.24 1.10
CA ASP A 231 4.64 -12.44 2.39
C ASP A 231 3.17 -11.92 2.35
N ALA A 232 2.27 -12.48 3.17
CA ALA A 232 0.87 -12.03 3.23
C ALA A 232 0.70 -10.75 4.06
N VAL A 233 1.04 -10.80 5.34
CA VAL A 233 0.99 -9.64 6.24
C VAL A 233 2.36 -9.41 6.83
N VAL A 234 2.88 -8.21 6.70
CA VAL A 234 4.21 -7.84 7.20
C VAL A 234 4.11 -6.60 8.08
N ILE A 235 4.75 -6.68 9.23
CA ILE A 235 4.86 -5.58 10.19
C ILE A 235 6.28 -5.03 10.13
N LYS A 236 6.39 -3.75 9.83
CA LYS A 236 7.67 -3.07 9.61
C LYS A 236 7.75 -1.77 10.40
N ALA A 237 8.95 -1.28 10.60
CA ALA A 237 9.20 -0.02 11.31
C ALA A 237 10.47 0.68 10.81
N GLY A 238 10.65 0.69 9.50
CA GLY A 238 11.71 1.43 8.83
C GLY A 238 13.10 0.85 8.96
N ARG A 239 14.04 1.44 8.25
CA ARG A 239 15.41 0.94 8.08
C ARG A 239 16.45 1.86 8.75
N ASN A 240 17.18 1.33 9.74
CA ASN A 240 18.41 1.91 10.32
C ASN A 240 18.25 3.40 10.67
N GLN A 241 19.17 4.27 10.25
CA GLN A 241 19.23 5.68 10.59
C GLN A 241 17.91 6.42 10.32
N ASP A 242 17.27 6.14 9.19
CA ASP A 242 16.01 6.81 8.84
C ASP A 242 14.90 6.47 9.86
N ALA A 243 14.81 5.21 10.26
CA ALA A 243 13.87 4.78 11.29
C ALA A 243 14.23 5.32 12.68
N TRP A 244 15.51 5.39 13.01
CA TRP A 244 15.94 5.96 14.29
C TRP A 244 15.62 7.44 14.37
N ARG A 245 15.79 8.17 13.27
CA ARG A 245 15.38 9.60 13.16
C ARG A 245 13.87 9.77 13.39
N LEU A 246 13.06 8.91 12.81
CA LEU A 246 11.59 8.95 12.92
C LEU A 246 11.09 8.43 14.28
N ASN A 247 11.84 7.53 14.89
CA ASN A 247 11.58 6.97 16.23
C ASN A 247 10.12 6.57 16.46
N THR A 248 9.55 5.84 15.51
CA THR A 248 8.13 5.46 15.51
C THR A 248 7.98 3.95 15.40
N PRO A 249 7.47 3.26 16.42
CA PRO A 249 7.21 1.83 16.34
C PRO A 249 5.98 1.51 15.48
N CYS A 250 5.88 0.25 15.06
CA CYS A 250 4.63 -0.33 14.60
C CYS A 250 4.02 -1.14 15.73
N GLU A 251 2.78 -0.81 16.15
CA GLU A 251 2.23 -1.36 17.38
C GLU A 251 0.71 -1.47 17.42
N ASN A 252 0.19 -2.32 18.32
CA ASN A 252 -1.23 -2.51 18.57
C ASN A 252 -1.98 -2.96 17.32
N ILE A 253 -1.55 -4.09 16.77
CA ILE A 253 -2.10 -4.69 15.55
C ILE A 253 -2.81 -6.00 15.91
N VAL A 254 -4.04 -6.14 15.43
CA VAL A 254 -4.80 -7.39 15.50
C VAL A 254 -5.02 -7.93 14.09
N ILE A 255 -4.68 -9.20 13.88
CA ILE A 255 -4.89 -9.91 12.61
C ILE A 255 -5.71 -11.16 12.93
N ARG A 256 -6.87 -11.30 12.28
CA ARG A 256 -7.74 -12.44 12.56
C ARG A 256 -8.57 -12.89 11.36
N HIS A 257 -8.89 -14.18 11.35
CA HIS A 257 -9.74 -14.78 10.30
C HIS A 257 -9.21 -14.49 8.89
N CYS A 258 -7.89 -14.52 8.72
CA CYS A 258 -7.24 -14.33 7.44
C CYS A 258 -6.69 -15.65 6.92
N ASP A 259 -6.75 -15.83 5.61
CA ASP A 259 -6.25 -17.01 4.92
C ASP A 259 -5.16 -16.60 3.93
N ILE A 260 -4.03 -17.28 3.96
CA ILE A 260 -3.06 -17.21 2.88
C ILE A 260 -3.23 -18.46 2.00
N LEU A 261 -3.46 -18.27 0.71
CA LEU A 261 -3.55 -19.36 -0.26
C LEU A 261 -2.17 -19.71 -0.84
N LYS A 262 -1.35 -18.67 -1.06
CA LYS A 262 0.01 -18.79 -1.56
C LYS A 262 0.84 -17.60 -1.08
N GLY A 263 2.13 -17.82 -0.82
CA GLY A 263 3.05 -16.80 -0.37
C GLY A 263 4.26 -17.38 0.35
N HIS A 264 5.15 -16.53 0.83
CA HIS A 264 6.31 -16.97 1.58
C HIS A 264 6.00 -17.14 3.07
N THR A 265 5.33 -16.16 3.67
CA THR A 265 5.06 -16.12 5.11
C THR A 265 3.65 -15.58 5.37
N LEU A 266 2.93 -16.16 6.32
CA LEU A 266 1.62 -15.64 6.75
C LEU A 266 1.79 -14.33 7.54
N LEU A 267 2.64 -14.32 8.60
CA LEU A 267 2.99 -13.13 9.36
C LEU A 267 4.51 -12.93 9.37
N GLY A 268 4.98 -11.90 8.68
CA GLY A 268 6.35 -11.45 8.68
C GLY A 268 6.58 -10.24 9.60
N ILE A 269 7.75 -10.15 10.22
CA ILE A 269 8.24 -8.94 10.87
C ILE A 269 9.57 -8.56 10.23
N GLY A 270 9.66 -7.34 9.72
CA GLY A 270 10.87 -6.83 9.08
C GLY A 270 11.01 -7.25 7.61
N SER A 271 12.23 -7.24 7.06
CA SER A 271 13.52 -6.93 7.76
C SER A 271 13.65 -5.48 8.25
N GLU A 272 12.91 -4.55 7.71
CA GLU A 272 12.87 -3.14 8.13
C GLU A 272 12.04 -3.03 9.42
N MET A 273 12.72 -3.04 10.59
CA MET A 273 12.05 -2.99 11.89
C MET A 273 12.79 -2.12 12.91
N SER A 274 13.59 -1.17 12.44
CA SER A 274 14.51 -0.40 13.27
C SER A 274 13.81 0.57 14.23
N GLY A 275 12.56 0.97 13.97
CA GLY A 275 11.73 1.75 14.89
C GLY A 275 11.07 0.92 16.00
N GLY A 276 11.15 -0.40 15.91
CA GLY A 276 10.53 -1.33 16.86
C GLY A 276 9.14 -1.83 16.46
N VAL A 277 8.83 -3.04 16.87
CA VAL A 277 7.52 -3.69 16.66
C VAL A 277 7.05 -4.28 17.97
N ARG A 278 5.82 -3.99 18.37
CA ARG A 278 5.22 -4.57 19.59
C ARG A 278 3.71 -4.70 19.55
N ASN A 279 3.19 -5.56 20.43
CA ASN A 279 1.75 -5.76 20.61
C ASN A 279 1.06 -6.15 19.30
N VAL A 280 1.50 -7.24 18.68
CA VAL A 280 0.91 -7.83 17.47
C VAL A 280 0.24 -9.15 17.84
N TYR A 281 -1.05 -9.26 17.56
CA TYR A 281 -1.88 -10.40 17.88
C TYR A 281 -2.48 -11.00 16.61
N MET A 282 -2.10 -12.23 16.28
CA MET A 282 -2.71 -12.99 15.20
C MET A 282 -3.49 -14.18 15.74
N HIS A 283 -4.73 -14.36 15.30
CA HIS A 283 -5.48 -15.54 15.69
C HIS A 283 -6.50 -15.99 14.65
N ASN A 284 -6.81 -17.31 14.68
CA ASN A 284 -7.79 -17.94 13.78
C ASN A 284 -7.48 -17.67 12.30
N CYS A 285 -6.24 -17.85 11.90
CA CYS A 285 -5.78 -17.71 10.53
C CYS A 285 -5.34 -19.05 9.98
N THR A 286 -5.37 -19.21 8.64
CA THR A 286 -5.00 -20.46 7.98
C THR A 286 -3.95 -20.27 6.89
N ALA A 287 -3.15 -21.32 6.69
CA ALA A 287 -2.18 -21.40 5.61
C ALA A 287 -2.06 -22.84 5.12
N PRO A 288 -1.94 -23.10 3.81
CA PRO A 288 -1.67 -24.43 3.30
C PRO A 288 -0.22 -24.85 3.54
N ASP A 289 0.04 -26.14 3.50
CA ASP A 289 1.39 -26.70 3.68
C ASP A 289 2.44 -26.18 2.67
N SER A 290 2.00 -25.57 1.58
CA SER A 290 2.87 -24.97 0.56
C SER A 290 3.46 -23.61 0.95
N VAL A 291 2.96 -23.00 2.02
CA VAL A 291 3.50 -21.74 2.56
C VAL A 291 4.74 -22.05 3.41
N PHE A 292 5.84 -21.37 3.14
CA PHE A 292 7.11 -21.71 3.80
C PHE A 292 7.09 -21.50 5.31
N ARG A 293 6.37 -20.48 5.80
CA ARG A 293 6.38 -20.10 7.21
C ARG A 293 5.03 -19.52 7.65
N LEU A 294 4.57 -19.92 8.82
CA LEU A 294 3.47 -19.25 9.49
C LEU A 294 3.95 -17.92 10.11
N PHE A 295 5.18 -17.90 10.61
CA PHE A 295 5.79 -16.72 11.22
C PHE A 295 7.25 -16.58 10.85
N PHE A 296 7.70 -15.36 10.58
CA PHE A 296 9.09 -15.07 10.33
C PHE A 296 9.52 -13.68 10.82
N ALA A 297 10.35 -13.60 11.84
CA ALA A 297 11.00 -12.37 12.27
C ALA A 297 12.35 -12.21 11.56
N LYS A 298 12.42 -11.28 10.62
CA LYS A 298 13.61 -10.93 9.84
C LYS A 298 14.28 -9.72 10.49
N THR A 299 15.53 -9.87 10.92
CA THR A 299 16.32 -8.77 11.46
C THR A 299 17.81 -9.03 11.33
N ASN A 300 18.64 -8.08 11.70
CA ASN A 300 20.08 -8.20 11.84
C ASN A 300 20.62 -7.17 12.84
N HIS A 301 21.87 -7.34 13.25
CA HIS A 301 22.52 -6.51 14.28
C HIS A 301 22.62 -5.00 13.92
N ARG A 302 22.44 -4.63 12.65
CA ARG A 302 22.49 -3.23 12.21
C ARG A 302 21.13 -2.52 12.34
N ARG A 303 20.05 -3.26 12.54
CA ARG A 303 18.70 -2.67 12.59
C ARG A 303 18.46 -1.87 13.87
N GLY A 304 18.93 -2.34 15.03
CA GLY A 304 18.46 -1.80 16.30
C GLY A 304 16.97 -2.07 16.49
N GLY A 305 16.31 -1.24 17.28
CA GLY A 305 14.89 -1.39 17.60
C GLY A 305 14.61 -2.57 18.52
N PHE A 306 13.39 -3.04 18.52
CA PHE A 306 12.90 -4.14 19.34
C PHE A 306 11.79 -4.91 18.66
N ILE A 307 11.60 -6.17 19.05
CA ILE A 307 10.43 -7.00 18.69
C ILE A 307 9.94 -7.60 19.99
N GLU A 308 8.74 -7.24 20.44
CA GLU A 308 8.19 -7.69 21.71
C GLU A 308 6.68 -7.90 21.68
N ASN A 309 6.16 -8.77 22.52
CA ASN A 309 4.73 -9.06 22.64
C ASN A 309 4.07 -9.44 21.30
N ILE A 310 4.61 -10.48 20.66
CA ILE A 310 4.03 -11.07 19.45
C ILE A 310 3.31 -12.35 19.83
N TRP A 311 2.04 -12.44 19.49
CA TRP A 311 1.17 -13.55 19.87
C TRP A 311 0.52 -14.17 18.66
N MET A 312 0.55 -15.49 18.60
CA MET A 312 -0.17 -16.28 17.60
C MET A 312 -0.97 -17.37 18.28
N LYS A 313 -2.25 -17.48 17.94
CA LYS A 313 -3.17 -18.48 18.50
C LYS A 313 -4.11 -19.03 17.44
N ASN A 314 -4.32 -20.35 17.45
CA ASN A 314 -5.21 -21.03 16.50
C ASN A 314 -4.84 -20.67 15.04
N VAL A 315 -3.58 -20.81 14.69
CA VAL A 315 -3.06 -20.65 13.32
C VAL A 315 -2.69 -22.04 12.81
N LYS A 316 -3.21 -22.39 11.63
CA LYS A 316 -3.08 -23.73 11.05
C LYS A 316 -2.55 -23.65 9.63
#